data_949795204df594c0012ff2ca161adee4
#
_entry.id   949795204df594c0012ff2ca161adee4
#
_cell.length_a   1.000
_cell.length_b   1.000
_cell.length_c   1.000
_cell.angle_alpha   90.00
_cell.angle_beta   90.00
_cell.angle_gamma   90.00
#
_symmetry.space_group_name_H-M   'P 1'
#
loop_
_entity.id
_entity.type
_entity.pdbx_description
1 polymer ?
#
loop_
_entity_poly.entity_id
_entity_poly.type
_entity_poly.pdbx_seq_one_letter_code
_entity_poly.pdbx_strand_id
1 'polypeptide(L)'
;MNIKERMLLREKFYSPFATKDKESIRLIPIEEDIRPNFFRDIDRIIHSTSYTRYMDKTQVFSLKDNDNISKRMVHVQLVSKIARTIGRALSLNEDLIEAAALGHDLGHVPFGHEGERILNKISLKHNEGYFNHNVQSVRELMNIENEGEGINLSIQTLDAILCHNGELELKEYHPKKKTTDEFLQDYENCYKIEGYTKTLIPNTLEGCVVRISDIIAYLGRDIEDAERLNLIKKEDLPKEITDIIGSTNKEIVNTLIMDIINNSIDKPYLKMSDNVFEALKKLKKFNYENIYSKANTKEELAEYENMFESLFNHLLKDIKDNNTDSNIYKIFIKNKNEKYRQNTPERIAIDYIAGMTDDFFLKEYKKYEN
;
A
#
# COMPACT_ATOMS: atom_id res chain seq x y z
N MET A 1 -32.57 12.74 16.86
CA MET A 1 -31.26 12.28 16.31
C MET A 1 -31.56 11.42 15.11
N ASN A 2 -31.13 11.83 13.92
CA ASN A 2 -31.28 11.08 12.68
C ASN A 2 -30.22 9.96 12.57
N ILE A 3 -30.26 9.15 11.49
CA ILE A 3 -29.34 8.00 11.32
C ILE A 3 -27.90 8.48 11.20
N LYS A 4 -27.62 9.50 10.40
CA LYS A 4 -26.26 10.06 10.22
C LYS A 4 -25.68 10.56 11.56
N GLU A 5 -26.47 11.29 12.34
CA GLU A 5 -26.07 11.75 13.67
C GLU A 5 -25.74 10.58 14.61
N ARG A 6 -26.47 9.45 14.51
CA ARG A 6 -26.16 8.24 15.28
C ARG A 6 -24.82 7.63 14.88
N MET A 7 -24.53 7.56 13.61
CA MET A 7 -23.24 7.03 13.11
C MET A 7 -22.06 7.90 13.54
N LEU A 8 -22.28 9.23 13.64
CA LEU A 8 -21.25 10.20 14.06
C LEU A 8 -21.13 10.36 15.60
N LEU A 9 -21.91 9.62 16.41
CA LEU A 9 -21.83 9.75 17.88
C LEU A 9 -20.42 9.49 18.43
N ARG A 10 -19.65 8.66 17.78
CA ARG A 10 -18.28 8.33 18.16
C ARG A 10 -17.36 9.56 18.20
N GLU A 11 -17.60 10.54 17.32
CA GLU A 11 -16.80 11.76 17.26
C GLU A 11 -16.85 12.62 18.53
N LYS A 12 -17.84 12.42 19.39
CA LYS A 12 -17.92 13.09 20.70
C LYS A 12 -16.79 12.68 21.65
N PHE A 13 -16.21 11.51 21.39
CA PHE A 13 -15.14 10.92 22.20
C PHE A 13 -13.79 10.96 21.48
N TYR A 14 -13.72 11.60 20.31
CA TYR A 14 -12.48 11.73 19.58
C TYR A 14 -11.50 12.66 20.29
N SER A 15 -10.25 12.31 20.21
CA SER A 15 -9.14 13.20 20.56
C SER A 15 -9.25 14.53 19.81
N PRO A 16 -8.80 15.64 20.37
CA PRO A 16 -8.72 16.93 19.65
C PRO A 16 -7.82 16.87 18.41
N PHE A 17 -7.00 15.83 18.28
CA PHE A 17 -6.09 15.62 17.16
C PHE A 17 -6.66 14.71 16.07
N ALA A 18 -7.83 14.09 16.31
CA ALA A 18 -8.50 13.23 15.35
C ALA A 18 -9.15 14.03 14.23
N THR A 19 -9.12 13.48 13.02
CA THR A 19 -9.80 14.06 11.85
C THR A 19 -11.29 13.73 11.90
N LYS A 20 -12.13 14.74 11.91
CA LYS A 20 -13.59 14.57 11.94
C LYS A 20 -14.18 14.41 10.56
N ASP A 21 -15.33 13.77 10.46
CA ASP A 21 -16.03 13.51 9.19
C ASP A 21 -16.27 14.77 8.34
N LYS A 22 -16.65 15.89 9.01
CA LYS A 22 -16.85 17.19 8.37
C LYS A 22 -15.59 17.81 7.76
N GLU A 23 -14.40 17.31 8.10
CA GLU A 23 -13.11 17.77 7.57
C GLU A 23 -12.72 17.02 6.29
N SER A 24 -13.51 16.03 5.87
CA SER A 24 -13.24 15.29 4.63
C SER A 24 -13.36 16.21 3.42
N ILE A 25 -12.36 16.20 2.55
CA ILE A 25 -12.30 16.98 1.32
C ILE A 25 -12.29 16.02 0.14
N ARG A 26 -13.10 16.28 -0.89
CA ARG A 26 -13.12 15.49 -2.14
C ARG A 26 -12.92 16.39 -3.33
N LEU A 27 -12.29 15.83 -4.39
CA LEU A 27 -12.11 16.55 -5.66
C LEU A 27 -13.45 16.82 -6.36
N ILE A 28 -14.40 15.89 -6.25
CA ILE A 28 -15.73 16.01 -6.83
C ILE A 28 -16.76 15.99 -5.68
N PRO A 29 -17.62 17.00 -5.58
CA PRO A 29 -18.70 16.99 -4.58
C PRO A 29 -19.57 15.74 -4.70
N ILE A 30 -20.05 15.23 -3.58
CA ILE A 30 -20.94 14.09 -3.51
C ILE A 30 -22.24 14.45 -2.80
N GLU A 31 -23.32 13.76 -3.14
CA GLU A 31 -24.58 13.88 -2.42
C GLU A 31 -24.44 13.39 -0.98
N GLU A 32 -25.22 14.00 -0.08
CA GLU A 32 -25.28 13.54 1.31
C GLU A 32 -25.85 12.12 1.40
N ASP A 33 -25.29 11.35 2.32
CA ASP A 33 -25.68 9.98 2.62
C ASP A 33 -25.81 9.82 4.16
N ILE A 34 -26.47 8.76 4.58
CA ILE A 34 -26.54 8.38 6.00
C ILE A 34 -25.16 7.97 6.54
N ARG A 35 -24.29 7.48 5.67
CA ARG A 35 -22.94 7.02 6.02
C ARG A 35 -21.99 8.21 6.16
N PRO A 36 -21.08 8.20 7.18
CA PRO A 36 -19.98 9.14 7.28
C PRO A 36 -19.07 9.09 6.04
N ASN A 37 -18.37 10.18 5.76
CA ASN A 37 -17.57 10.31 4.54
C ASN A 37 -16.44 9.30 4.46
N PHE A 38 -15.68 9.10 5.55
CA PHE A 38 -14.59 8.13 5.56
C PHE A 38 -15.09 6.67 5.56
N PHE A 39 -16.27 6.41 6.15
CA PHE A 39 -16.94 5.12 6.03
C PHE A 39 -17.32 4.81 4.57
N ARG A 40 -17.77 5.82 3.81
CA ARG A 40 -18.01 5.67 2.36
C ARG A 40 -16.73 5.40 1.58
N ASP A 41 -15.58 5.88 2.04
CA ASP A 41 -14.29 5.55 1.41
C ASP A 41 -13.96 4.08 1.57
N ILE A 42 -14.23 3.48 2.73
CA ILE A 42 -14.08 2.03 2.96
C ILE A 42 -14.93 1.26 1.95
N ASP A 43 -16.23 1.60 1.85
CA ASP A 43 -17.15 0.94 0.93
C ASP A 43 -16.62 0.98 -0.52
N ARG A 44 -16.18 2.16 -0.97
CA ARG A 44 -15.67 2.34 -2.34
C ARG A 44 -14.40 1.53 -2.61
N ILE A 45 -13.49 1.45 -1.64
CA ILE A 45 -12.26 0.66 -1.76
C ILE A 45 -12.59 -0.83 -1.83
N ILE A 46 -13.42 -1.35 -0.91
CA ILE A 46 -13.77 -2.77 -0.86
C ILE A 46 -14.51 -3.22 -2.14
N HIS A 47 -15.33 -2.36 -2.72
CA HIS A 47 -16.05 -2.64 -3.97
C HIS A 47 -15.21 -2.45 -5.23
N SER A 48 -13.96 -1.96 -5.13
CA SER A 48 -13.08 -1.82 -6.30
C SER A 48 -12.57 -3.16 -6.80
N THR A 49 -12.31 -3.25 -8.10
CA THR A 49 -11.67 -4.43 -8.71
C THR A 49 -10.24 -4.62 -8.22
N SER A 50 -9.53 -3.54 -7.98
CA SER A 50 -8.17 -3.56 -7.44
C SER A 50 -8.11 -4.24 -6.08
N TYR A 51 -9.10 -4.02 -5.21
CA TYR A 51 -9.18 -4.67 -3.91
C TYR A 51 -9.35 -6.20 -4.03
N THR A 52 -10.17 -6.66 -4.97
CA THR A 52 -10.36 -8.10 -5.22
C THR A 52 -9.03 -8.77 -5.63
N ARG A 53 -8.19 -8.08 -6.40
CA ARG A 53 -6.90 -8.61 -6.87
C ARG A 53 -5.88 -8.90 -5.77
N TYR A 54 -6.06 -8.35 -4.55
CA TYR A 54 -5.20 -8.68 -3.41
C TYR A 54 -5.15 -10.18 -3.06
N MET A 55 -6.21 -10.93 -3.39
CA MET A 55 -6.28 -12.36 -3.09
C MET A 55 -5.17 -13.17 -3.77
N ASP A 56 -4.72 -12.72 -4.96
CA ASP A 56 -3.76 -13.43 -5.80
C ASP A 56 -2.48 -12.64 -6.06
N LYS A 57 -2.19 -11.62 -5.24
CA LYS A 57 -0.90 -10.92 -5.23
C LYS A 57 -0.02 -11.44 -4.11
N THR A 58 1.24 -11.69 -4.43
CA THR A 58 2.26 -12.10 -3.45
C THR A 58 2.58 -10.98 -2.46
N GLN A 59 2.94 -11.34 -1.23
CA GLN A 59 3.48 -10.39 -0.24
C GLN A 59 5.01 -10.29 -0.37
N VAL A 60 5.74 -11.35 -0.08
CA VAL A 60 7.22 -11.39 -0.13
C VAL A 60 7.72 -12.54 -1.01
N PHE A 61 7.19 -13.74 -0.83
CA PHE A 61 7.70 -14.97 -1.45
C PHE A 61 6.88 -15.33 -2.68
N SER A 62 7.33 -14.83 -3.84
CA SER A 62 6.67 -15.08 -5.13
C SER A 62 6.87 -16.52 -5.59
N LEU A 63 5.86 -17.05 -6.28
CA LEU A 63 5.90 -18.36 -6.95
C LEU A 63 6.29 -19.56 -6.05
N LYS A 64 6.13 -19.43 -4.73
CA LYS A 64 6.33 -20.56 -3.81
C LYS A 64 5.02 -21.36 -3.69
N ASP A 65 5.09 -22.65 -3.98
CA ASP A 65 3.96 -23.58 -3.90
C ASP A 65 3.69 -23.98 -2.42
N ASN A 66 3.07 -23.06 -1.68
CA ASN A 66 2.72 -23.29 -0.28
C ASN A 66 1.53 -22.41 0.12
N ASP A 67 0.37 -23.03 0.31
CA ASP A 67 -0.89 -22.38 0.67
C ASP A 67 -0.86 -21.63 2.03
N ASN A 68 0.14 -21.88 2.86
CA ASN A 68 0.27 -21.24 4.18
C ASN A 68 1.09 -19.93 4.15
N ILE A 69 1.65 -19.57 3.00
CA ILE A 69 2.38 -18.32 2.82
C ILE A 69 1.39 -17.17 2.63
N SER A 70 1.66 -16.04 3.28
CA SER A 70 0.75 -14.89 3.29
C SER A 70 0.57 -14.28 1.91
N LYS A 71 -0.68 -14.10 1.53
CA LYS A 71 -1.08 -13.28 0.38
C LYS A 71 -1.31 -11.84 0.83
N ARG A 72 -1.25 -10.89 -0.10
CA ARG A 72 -1.41 -9.45 0.18
C ARG A 72 -2.75 -9.10 0.86
N MET A 73 -3.83 -9.82 0.55
CA MET A 73 -5.10 -9.65 1.25
C MET A 73 -4.97 -9.83 2.76
N VAL A 74 -4.20 -10.83 3.23
CA VAL A 74 -3.99 -11.05 4.66
C VAL A 74 -3.20 -9.90 5.27
N HIS A 75 -2.17 -9.42 4.58
CA HIS A 75 -1.36 -8.29 5.03
C HIS A 75 -2.22 -7.03 5.25
N VAL A 76 -2.99 -6.59 4.25
CA VAL A 76 -3.80 -5.36 4.39
C VAL A 76 -4.85 -5.46 5.50
N GLN A 77 -5.40 -6.65 5.76
CA GLN A 77 -6.29 -6.89 6.89
C GLN A 77 -5.56 -6.78 8.23
N LEU A 78 -4.33 -7.29 8.32
CA LEU A 78 -3.49 -7.15 9.52
C LEU A 78 -3.13 -5.68 9.78
N VAL A 79 -2.71 -4.94 8.74
CA VAL A 79 -2.45 -3.50 8.84
C VAL A 79 -3.68 -2.76 9.35
N SER A 80 -4.84 -3.01 8.76
CA SER A 80 -6.12 -2.42 9.20
C SER A 80 -6.42 -2.74 10.66
N LYS A 81 -6.22 -4.00 11.08
CA LYS A 81 -6.49 -4.41 12.46
C LYS A 81 -5.55 -3.75 13.46
N ILE A 82 -4.25 -3.72 13.16
CA ILE A 82 -3.23 -3.07 14.00
C ILE A 82 -3.50 -1.57 14.09
N ALA A 83 -3.67 -0.91 12.95
CA ALA A 83 -3.92 0.53 12.86
C ALA A 83 -5.18 0.95 13.63
N ARG A 84 -6.27 0.21 13.49
CA ARG A 84 -7.51 0.48 14.23
C ARG A 84 -7.36 0.20 15.72
N THR A 85 -6.52 -0.73 16.14
CA THR A 85 -6.23 -0.95 17.57
C THR A 85 -5.53 0.26 18.17
N ILE A 86 -4.51 0.79 17.50
CA ILE A 86 -3.82 2.01 17.91
C ILE A 86 -4.78 3.21 17.85
N GLY A 87 -5.48 3.40 16.74
CA GLY A 87 -6.41 4.50 16.54
C GLY A 87 -7.52 4.54 17.60
N ARG A 88 -8.11 3.39 17.94
CA ARG A 88 -9.14 3.28 18.98
C ARG A 88 -8.59 3.67 20.34
N ALA A 89 -7.39 3.19 20.71
CA ALA A 89 -6.77 3.52 22.00
C ALA A 89 -6.41 5.01 22.09
N LEU A 90 -6.05 5.65 20.98
CA LEU A 90 -5.74 7.09 20.90
C LEU A 90 -6.98 7.96 20.60
N SER A 91 -8.18 7.36 20.54
CA SER A 91 -9.44 8.05 20.21
C SER A 91 -9.40 8.79 18.86
N LEU A 92 -8.76 8.20 17.85
CA LEU A 92 -8.69 8.71 16.48
C LEU A 92 -9.84 8.19 15.61
N ASN A 93 -9.95 8.70 14.39
CA ASN A 93 -10.98 8.29 13.43
C ASN A 93 -10.65 6.93 12.81
N GLU A 94 -11.26 5.86 13.34
CA GLU A 94 -11.06 4.50 12.85
C GLU A 94 -11.53 4.29 11.40
N ASP A 95 -12.52 5.05 10.94
CA ASP A 95 -13.03 4.88 9.57
C ASP A 95 -12.01 5.41 8.53
N LEU A 96 -11.34 6.55 8.82
CA LEU A 96 -10.23 7.03 8.00
C LEU A 96 -9.03 6.07 8.03
N ILE A 97 -8.69 5.57 9.21
CA ILE A 97 -7.63 4.57 9.38
C ILE A 97 -7.91 3.32 8.55
N GLU A 98 -9.12 2.77 8.65
CA GLU A 98 -9.52 1.57 7.92
C GLU A 98 -9.48 1.78 6.41
N ALA A 99 -10.05 2.89 5.91
CA ALA A 99 -10.03 3.22 4.49
C ALA A 99 -8.59 3.28 3.95
N ALA A 100 -7.71 4.01 4.63
CA ALA A 100 -6.31 4.14 4.21
C ALA A 100 -5.57 2.79 4.28
N ALA A 101 -5.76 2.02 5.35
CA ALA A 101 -5.11 0.72 5.52
C ALA A 101 -5.57 -0.32 4.49
N LEU A 102 -6.84 -0.32 4.08
CA LEU A 102 -7.33 -1.23 3.05
C LEU A 102 -6.89 -0.83 1.63
N GLY A 103 -6.63 0.46 1.41
CA GLY A 103 -6.24 0.99 0.10
C GLY A 103 -4.75 1.13 -0.14
N HIS A 104 -3.89 1.02 0.88
CA HIS A 104 -2.50 1.44 0.79
C HIS A 104 -1.68 0.69 -0.26
N ASP A 105 -1.90 -0.61 -0.41
CA ASP A 105 -1.09 -1.53 -1.22
C ASP A 105 -1.69 -1.88 -2.59
N LEU A 106 -2.81 -1.24 -3.02
CA LEU A 106 -3.52 -1.56 -4.27
C LEU A 106 -2.62 -1.50 -5.51
N GLY A 107 -1.65 -0.59 -5.50
CA GLY A 107 -0.70 -0.37 -6.59
C GLY A 107 0.48 -1.33 -6.65
N HIS A 108 0.57 -2.31 -5.75
CA HIS A 108 1.61 -3.32 -5.86
C HIS A 108 1.47 -4.14 -7.15
N VAL A 109 2.61 -4.39 -7.77
CA VAL A 109 2.74 -5.10 -9.03
C VAL A 109 2.95 -6.61 -8.81
N PRO A 110 2.86 -7.44 -9.85
CA PRO A 110 3.29 -8.85 -9.77
C PRO A 110 4.70 -8.98 -9.20
N PHE A 111 4.93 -10.00 -8.42
CA PHE A 111 6.22 -10.33 -7.77
C PHE A 111 6.72 -9.27 -6.77
N GLY A 112 5.81 -8.48 -6.20
CA GLY A 112 6.08 -7.56 -5.09
C GLY A 112 7.13 -6.49 -5.40
N HIS A 113 8.08 -6.28 -4.48
CA HIS A 113 9.10 -5.23 -4.62
C HIS A 113 10.07 -5.46 -5.79
N GLU A 114 10.34 -6.70 -6.18
CA GLU A 114 11.18 -6.94 -7.35
C GLU A 114 10.50 -6.53 -8.64
N GLY A 115 9.21 -6.85 -8.80
CA GLY A 115 8.42 -6.36 -9.90
C GLY A 115 8.33 -4.83 -9.94
N GLU A 116 8.18 -4.19 -8.77
CA GLU A 116 8.20 -2.72 -8.64
C GLU A 116 9.54 -2.13 -9.13
N ARG A 117 10.66 -2.69 -8.69
CA ARG A 117 12.00 -2.28 -9.13
C ARG A 117 12.17 -2.38 -10.65
N ILE A 118 11.68 -3.47 -11.23
CA ILE A 118 11.76 -3.69 -12.68
C ILE A 118 10.84 -2.72 -13.42
N LEU A 119 9.59 -2.56 -12.99
CA LEU A 119 8.63 -1.66 -13.62
C LEU A 119 9.05 -0.19 -13.49
N ASN A 120 9.73 0.18 -12.39
CA ASN A 120 10.36 1.50 -12.25
C ASN A 120 11.46 1.73 -13.31
N LYS A 121 12.32 0.73 -13.58
CA LYS A 121 13.32 0.84 -14.66
C LYS A 121 12.66 1.03 -16.04
N ILE A 122 11.58 0.28 -16.32
CA ILE A 122 10.82 0.41 -17.57
C ILE A 122 10.18 1.79 -17.67
N SER A 123 9.53 2.27 -16.60
CA SER A 123 8.89 3.58 -16.54
C SER A 123 9.88 4.70 -16.83
N LEU A 124 11.05 4.69 -16.21
CA LEU A 124 12.10 5.67 -16.44
C LEU A 124 12.67 5.62 -17.87
N LYS A 125 12.91 4.41 -18.40
CA LYS A 125 13.39 4.19 -19.78
C LYS A 125 12.45 4.79 -20.84
N HIS A 126 11.16 4.82 -20.52
CA HIS A 126 10.10 5.34 -21.41
C HIS A 126 9.62 6.75 -21.06
N ASN A 127 10.33 7.48 -20.19
CA ASN A 127 10.03 8.85 -19.76
C ASN A 127 8.67 9.02 -19.05
N GLU A 128 8.17 7.97 -18.41
CA GLU A 128 6.91 7.97 -17.66
C GLU A 128 7.10 8.38 -16.17
N GLY A 129 8.34 8.72 -15.78
CA GLY A 129 8.69 9.08 -14.41
C GLY A 129 8.93 7.90 -13.50
N TYR A 130 9.14 8.18 -12.20
CA TYR A 130 9.39 7.15 -11.20
C TYR A 130 8.12 6.35 -10.90
N PHE A 131 8.26 5.03 -10.82
CA PHE A 131 7.19 4.13 -10.40
C PHE A 131 7.38 3.73 -8.94
N ASN A 132 6.35 3.91 -8.12
CA ASN A 132 6.29 3.46 -6.73
C ASN A 132 4.88 2.92 -6.43
N HIS A 133 4.77 1.83 -5.69
CA HIS A 133 3.48 1.18 -5.42
C HIS A 133 2.48 2.08 -4.67
N ASN A 134 2.93 2.90 -3.73
CA ASN A 134 2.08 3.84 -3.00
C ASN A 134 1.48 4.92 -3.93
N VAL A 135 2.26 5.40 -4.91
CA VAL A 135 1.82 6.34 -5.93
C VAL A 135 0.84 5.66 -6.88
N GLN A 136 1.14 4.42 -7.29
CA GLN A 136 0.25 3.61 -8.12
C GLN A 136 -1.06 3.26 -7.39
N SER A 137 -1.04 3.06 -6.06
CA SER A 137 -2.27 2.88 -5.27
C SER A 137 -3.21 4.07 -5.40
N VAL A 138 -2.67 5.29 -5.28
CA VAL A 138 -3.43 6.53 -5.49
C VAL A 138 -3.91 6.62 -6.94
N ARG A 139 -3.08 6.29 -7.92
CA ARG A 139 -3.44 6.30 -9.34
C ARG A 139 -4.57 5.31 -9.66
N GLU A 140 -4.54 4.10 -9.11
CA GLU A 140 -5.64 3.12 -9.24
C GLU A 140 -6.96 3.75 -8.79
N LEU A 141 -6.97 4.38 -7.62
CA LEU A 141 -8.17 4.92 -7.00
C LEU A 141 -8.65 6.23 -7.63
N MET A 142 -7.74 7.06 -8.16
CA MET A 142 -8.08 8.35 -8.75
C MET A 142 -8.35 8.32 -10.25
N ASN A 143 -7.70 7.39 -11.00
CA ASN A 143 -7.60 7.49 -12.45
C ASN A 143 -7.88 6.18 -13.20
N ILE A 144 -7.87 5.00 -12.55
CA ILE A 144 -8.00 3.71 -13.23
C ILE A 144 -9.32 3.02 -12.92
N GLU A 145 -9.71 2.93 -11.64
CA GLU A 145 -10.99 2.36 -11.22
C GLU A 145 -12.18 3.11 -11.85
N ASN A 146 -13.36 2.48 -11.82
CA ASN A 146 -14.59 3.06 -12.35
C ASN A 146 -14.42 3.58 -13.79
N GLU A 147 -13.96 2.69 -14.69
CA GLU A 147 -13.78 2.98 -16.12
C GLU A 147 -12.80 4.12 -16.43
N GLY A 148 -11.90 4.45 -15.49
CA GLY A 148 -10.93 5.52 -15.63
C GLY A 148 -11.35 6.87 -15.03
N GLU A 149 -12.50 6.93 -14.35
CA GLU A 149 -12.95 8.15 -13.64
C GLU A 149 -12.43 8.21 -12.20
N GLY A 150 -11.98 7.08 -11.68
CA GLY A 150 -11.65 6.93 -10.27
C GLY A 150 -12.88 6.80 -9.37
N ILE A 151 -12.66 6.54 -8.09
CA ILE A 151 -13.73 6.30 -7.12
C ILE A 151 -13.97 7.48 -6.17
N ASN A 152 -13.35 8.63 -6.43
CA ASN A 152 -13.55 9.90 -5.72
C ASN A 152 -13.48 9.77 -4.19
N LEU A 153 -12.35 9.28 -3.67
CA LEU A 153 -12.07 9.22 -2.24
C LEU A 153 -11.78 10.61 -1.66
N SER A 154 -11.82 10.72 -0.34
CA SER A 154 -11.37 11.94 0.34
C SER A 154 -9.85 12.11 0.19
N ILE A 155 -9.40 13.38 0.15
CA ILE A 155 -7.98 13.74 0.08
C ILE A 155 -7.22 13.17 1.27
N GLN A 156 -7.81 13.14 2.46
CA GLN A 156 -7.20 12.59 3.66
C GLN A 156 -6.92 11.09 3.53
N THR A 157 -7.85 10.33 2.93
CA THR A 157 -7.65 8.90 2.65
C THR A 157 -6.58 8.70 1.59
N LEU A 158 -6.61 9.46 0.49
CA LEU A 158 -5.62 9.38 -0.58
C LEU A 158 -4.21 9.79 -0.11
N ASP A 159 -4.11 10.84 0.72
CA ASP A 159 -2.84 11.28 1.30
C ASP A 159 -2.25 10.22 2.26
N ALA A 160 -3.10 9.62 3.10
CA ALA A 160 -2.67 8.55 3.99
C ALA A 160 -2.16 7.33 3.20
N ILE A 161 -2.81 6.99 2.08
CA ILE A 161 -2.36 5.95 1.14
C ILE A 161 -1.04 6.36 0.47
N LEU A 162 -0.91 7.58 -0.02
CA LEU A 162 0.32 8.08 -0.66
C LEU A 162 1.50 8.06 0.31
N CYS A 163 1.27 8.43 1.57
CA CYS A 163 2.31 8.62 2.58
C CYS A 163 2.62 7.38 3.43
N HIS A 164 2.00 6.21 3.14
CA HIS A 164 2.21 5.02 3.97
C HIS A 164 3.63 4.48 3.91
N ASN A 165 4.37 4.72 2.83
CA ASN A 165 5.74 4.23 2.57
C ASN A 165 6.44 3.63 3.81
N GLY A 166 6.20 2.33 4.07
CA GLY A 166 6.64 1.61 5.26
C GLY A 166 8.15 1.29 5.31
N GLU A 167 8.89 1.67 4.25
CA GLU A 167 10.34 1.46 4.22
C GLU A 167 11.10 2.38 5.18
N LEU A 168 10.51 3.51 5.56
CA LEU A 168 11.17 4.50 6.42
C LEU A 168 10.56 4.53 7.82
N GLU A 169 11.19 3.85 8.77
CA GLU A 169 10.84 3.94 10.17
C GLU A 169 11.31 5.25 10.78
N LEU A 170 10.43 5.87 11.55
CA LEU A 170 10.72 7.06 12.34
C LEU A 170 10.44 6.78 13.81
N LYS A 171 11.20 7.38 14.71
CA LYS A 171 10.94 7.30 16.15
C LYS A 171 9.69 8.10 16.55
N GLU A 172 9.47 9.22 15.86
CA GLU A 172 8.32 10.10 16.05
C GLU A 172 7.67 10.41 14.70
N TYR A 173 6.34 10.40 14.66
CA TYR A 173 5.53 10.69 13.47
C TYR A 173 4.67 11.91 13.77
N HIS A 174 4.95 13.02 13.11
CA HIS A 174 4.19 14.27 13.20
C HIS A 174 3.40 14.48 11.91
N PRO A 175 2.07 14.60 11.96
CA PRO A 175 1.30 14.93 10.77
C PRO A 175 1.58 16.38 10.35
N LYS A 176 1.51 16.63 9.03
CA LYS A 176 1.61 17.97 8.45
C LYS A 176 0.36 18.26 7.66
N LYS A 177 -0.48 19.19 8.15
CA LYS A 177 -1.68 19.63 7.43
C LYS A 177 -1.32 20.08 6.02
N LYS A 178 -2.11 19.64 5.04
CA LYS A 178 -1.95 19.93 3.61
C LYS A 178 -3.26 20.42 3.02
N THR A 179 -3.17 21.33 2.09
CA THR A 179 -4.25 21.67 1.18
C THR A 179 -4.40 20.61 0.09
N THR A 180 -5.48 20.67 -0.67
CA THR A 180 -5.66 19.82 -1.86
C THR A 180 -4.54 20.02 -2.88
N ASP A 181 -4.13 21.26 -3.11
CA ASP A 181 -3.07 21.59 -4.08
C ASP A 181 -1.71 21.05 -3.63
N GLU A 182 -1.39 21.13 -2.33
CA GLU A 182 -0.17 20.54 -1.78
C GLU A 182 -0.16 19.00 -1.91
N PHE A 183 -1.30 18.33 -1.68
CA PHE A 183 -1.42 16.89 -1.92
C PHE A 183 -1.20 16.54 -3.39
N LEU A 184 -1.85 17.26 -4.31
CA LEU A 184 -1.67 17.03 -5.75
C LEU A 184 -0.23 17.30 -6.20
N GLN A 185 0.42 18.32 -5.64
CA GLN A 185 1.84 18.61 -5.91
C GLN A 185 2.76 17.49 -5.38
N ASP A 186 2.51 16.97 -4.15
CA ASP A 186 3.25 15.82 -3.61
C ASP A 186 3.10 14.60 -4.52
N TYR A 187 1.86 14.31 -4.96
CA TYR A 187 1.57 13.21 -5.88
C TYR A 187 2.33 13.34 -7.21
N GLU A 188 2.30 14.53 -7.82
CA GLU A 188 3.04 14.82 -9.07
C GLU A 188 4.57 14.74 -8.88
N ASN A 189 5.10 15.24 -7.76
CA ASN A 189 6.53 15.21 -7.47
C ASN A 189 7.06 13.78 -7.31
N CYS A 190 6.22 12.84 -6.87
CA CYS A 190 6.60 11.42 -6.80
C CYS A 190 6.98 10.82 -8.16
N TYR A 191 6.42 11.32 -9.26
CA TYR A 191 6.81 10.90 -10.61
C TYR A 191 8.07 11.60 -11.12
N LYS A 192 8.34 12.82 -10.65
CA LYS A 192 9.34 13.73 -11.25
C LYS A 192 10.67 13.72 -10.50
N ILE A 193 10.65 13.46 -9.19
CA ILE A 193 11.82 13.64 -8.31
C ILE A 193 12.19 12.29 -7.71
N GLU A 194 13.45 11.90 -7.90
CA GLU A 194 13.98 10.66 -7.35
C GLU A 194 13.86 10.63 -5.82
N GLY A 195 13.32 9.54 -5.31
CA GLY A 195 13.20 9.32 -3.87
C GLY A 195 12.21 10.26 -3.14
N TYR A 196 11.41 11.06 -3.86
CA TYR A 196 10.47 12.00 -3.25
C TYR A 196 9.49 11.31 -2.29
N THR A 197 9.08 10.08 -2.60
CA THR A 197 8.19 9.29 -1.74
C THR A 197 8.73 9.13 -0.31
N LYS A 198 10.05 9.17 -0.11
CA LYS A 198 10.69 9.08 1.21
C LYS A 198 10.56 10.36 2.04
N THR A 199 10.23 11.47 1.42
CA THR A 199 10.08 12.79 2.08
C THR A 199 8.63 13.08 2.49
N LEU A 200 7.68 12.25 2.05
CA LEU A 200 6.27 12.44 2.31
C LEU A 200 5.95 12.35 3.81
N ILE A 201 5.10 13.27 4.25
CA ILE A 201 4.59 13.34 5.63
C ILE A 201 3.06 13.25 5.55
N PRO A 202 2.40 12.34 6.29
CA PRO A 202 0.94 12.24 6.29
C PRO A 202 0.26 13.55 6.75
N ASN A 203 -0.87 13.87 6.13
CA ASN A 203 -1.70 15.04 6.47
C ASN A 203 -2.32 14.92 7.87
N THR A 204 -2.62 13.69 8.31
CA THR A 204 -3.38 13.41 9.52
C THR A 204 -2.64 12.47 10.45
N LEU A 205 -3.03 12.47 11.73
CA LEU A 205 -2.46 11.53 12.69
C LEU A 205 -2.90 10.08 12.37
N GLU A 206 -4.08 9.91 11.79
CA GLU A 206 -4.58 8.64 11.26
C GLU A 206 -3.66 8.09 10.16
N GLY A 207 -3.18 8.93 9.25
CA GLY A 207 -2.21 8.55 8.23
C GLY A 207 -0.86 8.13 8.84
N CYS A 208 -0.42 8.79 9.90
CA CYS A 208 0.76 8.36 10.67
C CYS A 208 0.56 6.98 11.30
N VAL A 209 -0.65 6.70 11.83
CA VAL A 209 -0.99 5.38 12.38
C VAL A 209 -0.93 4.30 11.31
N VAL A 210 -1.48 4.55 10.12
CA VAL A 210 -1.42 3.57 9.03
C VAL A 210 0.03 3.27 8.63
N ARG A 211 0.86 4.31 8.48
CA ARG A 211 2.28 4.17 8.11
C ARG A 211 3.07 3.29 9.07
N ILE A 212 2.96 3.51 10.39
CA ILE A 212 3.68 2.66 11.36
C ILE A 212 3.06 1.26 11.46
N SER A 213 1.75 1.14 11.28
CA SER A 213 1.06 -0.15 11.36
C SER A 213 1.43 -1.10 10.22
N ASP A 214 1.73 -0.57 9.04
CA ASP A 214 2.26 -1.34 7.93
C ASP A 214 3.60 -1.99 8.31
N ILE A 215 4.55 -1.21 8.86
CA ILE A 215 5.83 -1.72 9.35
C ILE A 215 5.64 -2.83 10.39
N ILE A 216 4.75 -2.63 11.36
CA ILE A 216 4.47 -3.61 12.42
C ILE A 216 3.89 -4.90 11.83
N ALA A 217 2.99 -4.77 10.85
CA ALA A 217 2.28 -5.91 10.28
C ALA A 217 3.21 -6.85 9.49
N TYR A 218 4.13 -6.30 8.69
CA TYR A 218 4.99 -7.16 7.88
C TYR A 218 6.15 -7.76 8.66
N LEU A 219 6.78 -7.03 9.58
CA LEU A 219 8.02 -7.48 10.23
C LEU A 219 7.87 -8.82 10.95
N GLY A 220 6.84 -8.96 11.77
CA GLY A 220 6.62 -10.21 12.50
C GLY A 220 6.06 -11.33 11.62
N ARG A 221 5.23 -10.99 10.64
CA ARG A 221 4.61 -11.95 9.73
C ARG A 221 5.63 -12.56 8.77
N ASP A 222 6.55 -11.75 8.25
CA ASP A 222 7.58 -12.23 7.33
C ASP A 222 8.57 -13.20 8.00
N ILE A 223 8.79 -13.05 9.32
CA ILE A 223 9.54 -14.04 10.12
C ILE A 223 8.80 -15.37 10.14
N GLU A 224 7.50 -15.40 10.45
CA GLU A 224 6.70 -16.63 10.45
C GLU A 224 6.70 -17.32 9.09
N ASP A 225 6.59 -16.56 8.01
CA ASP A 225 6.58 -17.10 6.65
C ASP A 225 7.98 -17.62 6.26
N ALA A 226 9.06 -16.94 6.66
CA ALA A 226 10.43 -17.39 6.47
C ALA A 226 10.75 -18.66 7.27
N GLU A 227 10.22 -18.80 8.50
CA GLU A 227 10.32 -20.05 9.29
C GLU A 227 9.59 -21.20 8.60
N ARG A 228 8.39 -20.99 8.05
CA ARG A 228 7.63 -21.98 7.29
C ARG A 228 8.37 -22.47 6.05
N LEU A 229 9.15 -21.58 5.41
CA LEU A 229 10.00 -21.90 4.26
C LEU A 229 11.38 -22.45 4.65
N ASN A 230 11.66 -22.61 5.94
CA ASN A 230 12.97 -23.05 6.47
C ASN A 230 14.14 -22.14 6.07
N LEU A 231 13.90 -20.85 5.80
CA LEU A 231 14.94 -19.87 5.51
C LEU A 231 15.66 -19.40 6.77
N ILE A 232 14.93 -19.33 7.88
CA ILE A 232 15.44 -18.99 9.20
C ILE A 232 14.83 -19.92 10.26
N LYS A 233 15.41 -19.93 11.45
CA LYS A 233 14.86 -20.57 12.66
C LYS A 233 14.62 -19.51 13.72
N LYS A 234 13.73 -19.77 14.65
CA LYS A 234 13.42 -18.85 15.75
C LYS A 234 14.66 -18.46 16.57
N GLU A 235 15.59 -19.41 16.73
CA GLU A 235 16.84 -19.23 17.48
C GLU A 235 17.83 -18.30 16.78
N ASP A 236 17.64 -18.00 15.50
CA ASP A 236 18.50 -17.09 14.72
C ASP A 236 18.23 -15.62 15.07
N LEU A 237 17.07 -15.32 15.70
CA LEU A 237 16.76 -13.96 16.15
C LEU A 237 17.70 -13.51 17.27
N PRO A 238 18.40 -12.36 17.12
CA PRO A 238 19.34 -11.88 18.12
C PRO A 238 18.64 -11.59 19.47
N LYS A 239 19.25 -11.99 20.58
CA LYS A 239 18.74 -11.76 21.93
C LYS A 239 18.50 -10.28 22.23
N GLU A 240 19.33 -9.39 21.72
CA GLU A 240 19.17 -7.94 21.85
C GLU A 240 17.86 -7.40 21.22
N ILE A 241 17.21 -8.17 20.35
CA ILE A 241 15.88 -7.89 19.82
C ILE A 241 14.82 -8.58 20.67
N THR A 242 14.96 -9.90 20.88
CA THR A 242 13.94 -10.72 21.51
C THR A 242 13.70 -10.37 22.98
N ASP A 243 14.74 -9.93 23.71
CA ASP A 243 14.62 -9.48 25.10
C ASP A 243 13.81 -8.18 25.25
N ILE A 244 13.66 -7.40 24.18
CA ILE A 244 12.95 -6.10 24.19
C ILE A 244 11.55 -6.24 23.61
N ILE A 245 11.41 -6.81 22.41
CA ILE A 245 10.15 -6.83 21.68
C ILE A 245 9.52 -8.23 21.55
N GLY A 246 10.18 -9.26 22.08
CA GLY A 246 9.72 -10.64 21.98
C GLY A 246 10.29 -11.40 20.80
N SER A 247 9.98 -12.69 20.73
CA SER A 247 10.52 -13.65 19.74
C SER A 247 9.46 -14.26 18.83
N THR A 248 8.19 -13.94 19.05
CA THR A 248 7.06 -14.40 18.23
C THR A 248 6.35 -13.20 17.61
N ASN A 249 5.71 -13.40 16.46
CA ASN A 249 4.90 -12.37 15.83
C ASN A 249 3.91 -11.73 16.82
N LYS A 250 3.23 -12.55 17.63
CA LYS A 250 2.29 -12.08 18.66
C LYS A 250 2.96 -11.14 19.67
N GLU A 251 4.14 -11.50 20.19
CA GLU A 251 4.88 -10.69 21.16
C GLU A 251 5.37 -9.39 20.53
N ILE A 252 5.98 -9.48 19.36
CA ILE A 252 6.50 -8.32 18.59
C ILE A 252 5.38 -7.31 18.35
N VAL A 253 4.29 -7.74 17.73
CA VAL A 253 3.14 -6.88 17.42
C VAL A 253 2.54 -6.26 18.67
N ASN A 254 2.34 -7.05 19.73
CA ASN A 254 1.76 -6.54 20.98
C ASN A 254 2.67 -5.51 21.66
N THR A 255 3.98 -5.78 21.73
CA THR A 255 4.93 -4.87 22.36
C THR A 255 5.01 -3.53 21.61
N LEU A 256 5.08 -3.56 20.27
CA LEU A 256 5.13 -2.36 19.44
C LEU A 256 3.84 -1.53 19.57
N ILE A 257 2.67 -2.17 19.52
CA ILE A 257 1.36 -1.49 19.69
C ILE A 257 1.29 -0.82 21.06
N MET A 258 1.61 -1.54 22.12
CA MET A 258 1.53 -1.03 23.49
C MET A 258 2.51 0.11 23.75
N ASP A 259 3.72 0.00 23.22
CA ASP A 259 4.73 1.06 23.35
C ASP A 259 4.29 2.35 22.64
N ILE A 260 3.79 2.25 21.39
CA ILE A 260 3.27 3.40 20.65
C ILE A 260 2.11 4.05 21.39
N ILE A 261 1.13 3.27 21.85
CA ILE A 261 -0.03 3.80 22.57
C ILE A 261 0.42 4.54 23.83
N ASN A 262 1.26 3.93 24.66
CA ASN A 262 1.70 4.50 25.94
C ASN A 262 2.47 5.81 25.76
N ASN A 263 3.22 5.95 24.66
CA ASN A 263 4.03 7.16 24.39
C ASN A 263 3.26 8.24 23.59
N SER A 264 2.04 7.93 23.10
CA SER A 264 1.28 8.79 22.18
C SER A 264 -0.09 9.24 22.71
N ILE A 265 -0.56 8.71 23.85
CA ILE A 265 -1.85 9.12 24.46
C ILE A 265 -1.84 10.64 24.69
N ASP A 266 -2.90 11.32 24.24
CA ASP A 266 -3.12 12.77 24.37
C ASP A 266 -2.02 13.62 23.74
N LYS A 267 -1.30 13.10 22.74
CA LYS A 267 -0.27 13.81 21.99
C LYS A 267 -0.67 14.06 20.53
N PRO A 268 -0.19 15.16 19.92
CA PRO A 268 -0.40 15.46 18.50
C PRO A 268 0.57 14.69 17.58
N TYR A 269 1.17 13.62 18.05
CA TYR A 269 2.15 12.80 17.34
C TYR A 269 2.13 11.35 17.83
N LEU A 270 2.73 10.45 17.04
CA LEU A 270 3.03 9.09 17.49
C LEU A 270 4.51 9.00 17.85
N LYS A 271 4.83 8.24 18.90
CA LYS A 271 6.19 8.05 19.37
C LYS A 271 6.42 6.64 19.88
N MET A 272 7.63 6.13 19.65
CA MET A 272 8.17 4.94 20.29
C MET A 272 9.21 5.30 21.34
N SER A 273 9.35 4.48 22.38
CA SER A 273 10.46 4.57 23.31
C SER A 273 11.79 4.23 22.62
N ASP A 274 12.92 4.72 23.17
CA ASP A 274 14.24 4.56 22.54
C ASP A 274 14.63 3.09 22.36
N ASN A 275 14.43 2.28 23.38
CA ASN A 275 14.79 0.87 23.37
C ASN A 275 13.96 0.05 22.37
N VAL A 276 12.64 0.31 22.29
CA VAL A 276 11.74 -0.36 21.35
C VAL A 276 12.05 0.07 19.92
N PHE A 277 12.30 1.35 19.67
CA PHE A 277 12.68 1.85 18.36
C PHE A 277 14.00 1.24 17.86
N GLU A 278 15.03 1.17 18.71
CA GLU A 278 16.30 0.54 18.34
C GLU A 278 16.16 -0.98 18.08
N ALA A 279 15.32 -1.67 18.87
CA ALA A 279 15.00 -3.08 18.61
C ALA A 279 14.28 -3.27 17.29
N LEU A 280 13.30 -2.40 16.96
CA LEU A 280 12.60 -2.39 15.68
C LEU A 280 13.56 -2.21 14.48
N LYS A 281 14.49 -1.27 14.56
CA LYS A 281 15.51 -1.06 13.52
C LYS A 281 16.40 -2.28 13.32
N LYS A 282 16.83 -2.89 14.42
CA LYS A 282 17.63 -4.13 14.37
C LYS A 282 16.84 -5.28 13.77
N LEU A 283 15.55 -5.43 14.11
CA LEU A 283 14.67 -6.44 13.55
C LEU A 283 14.52 -6.24 12.03
N LYS A 284 14.26 -5.01 11.58
CA LYS A 284 14.17 -4.68 10.16
C LYS A 284 15.46 -5.02 9.41
N LYS A 285 16.61 -4.68 9.98
CA LYS A 285 17.92 -5.03 9.42
C LYS A 285 18.10 -6.55 9.33
N PHE A 286 17.74 -7.27 10.39
CA PHE A 286 17.78 -8.74 10.40
C PHE A 286 16.92 -9.35 9.29
N ASN A 287 15.66 -8.88 9.12
CA ASN A 287 14.77 -9.34 8.06
C ASN A 287 15.34 -9.05 6.68
N TYR A 288 15.94 -7.87 6.48
CA TYR A 288 16.58 -7.53 5.21
C TYR A 288 17.72 -8.49 4.86
N GLU A 289 18.64 -8.74 5.82
CA GLU A 289 19.83 -9.57 5.61
C GLU A 289 19.52 -11.06 5.51
N ASN A 290 18.48 -11.55 6.21
CA ASN A 290 18.21 -12.97 6.34
C ASN A 290 16.96 -13.46 5.62
N ILE A 291 16.05 -12.59 5.25
CA ILE A 291 14.79 -12.94 4.60
C ILE A 291 14.77 -12.34 3.19
N TYR A 292 14.70 -11.00 3.06
CA TYR A 292 14.44 -10.37 1.77
C TYR A 292 15.57 -10.55 0.75
N SER A 293 16.83 -10.46 1.20
CA SER A 293 18.00 -10.70 0.34
C SER A 293 18.13 -12.15 -0.15
N LYS A 294 17.39 -13.09 0.47
CA LYS A 294 17.40 -14.52 0.14
C LYS A 294 16.08 -15.02 -0.46
N ALA A 295 15.09 -14.15 -0.58
CA ALA A 295 13.76 -14.53 -1.08
C ALA A 295 13.78 -15.01 -2.53
N ASN A 296 14.66 -14.45 -3.35
CA ASN A 296 14.82 -14.80 -4.76
C ASN A 296 16.29 -15.06 -5.11
N THR A 297 16.55 -16.01 -6.02
CA THR A 297 17.87 -16.24 -6.60
C THR A 297 18.20 -15.20 -7.68
N LYS A 298 19.47 -15.11 -8.08
CA LYS A 298 19.88 -14.22 -9.18
C LYS A 298 19.27 -14.63 -10.51
N GLU A 299 19.09 -15.93 -10.71
CA GLU A 299 18.48 -16.53 -11.89
C GLU A 299 16.98 -16.15 -11.96
N GLU A 300 16.24 -16.29 -10.85
CA GLU A 300 14.84 -15.87 -10.75
C GLU A 300 14.68 -14.36 -11.04
N LEU A 301 15.57 -13.52 -10.50
CA LEU A 301 15.54 -12.06 -10.74
C LEU A 301 15.79 -11.70 -12.21
N ALA A 302 16.73 -12.40 -12.87
CA ALA A 302 16.98 -12.20 -14.29
C ALA A 302 15.81 -12.66 -15.16
N GLU A 303 15.13 -13.74 -14.78
CA GLU A 303 13.93 -14.23 -15.44
C GLU A 303 12.79 -13.21 -15.30
N TYR A 304 12.56 -12.64 -14.11
CA TYR A 304 11.56 -11.61 -13.91
C TYR A 304 11.83 -10.38 -14.79
N GLU A 305 13.09 -9.89 -14.87
CA GLU A 305 13.44 -8.76 -15.73
C GLU A 305 13.08 -9.05 -17.20
N ASN A 306 13.43 -10.24 -17.70
CA ASN A 306 13.12 -10.65 -19.08
C ASN A 306 11.60 -10.73 -19.31
N MET A 307 10.85 -11.31 -18.39
CA MET A 307 9.40 -11.42 -18.49
C MET A 307 8.71 -10.05 -18.55
N PHE A 308 9.08 -9.13 -17.66
CA PHE A 308 8.52 -7.78 -17.64
C PHE A 308 8.84 -7.00 -18.91
N GLU A 309 10.11 -6.99 -19.35
CA GLU A 309 10.52 -6.28 -20.58
C GLU A 309 9.83 -6.86 -21.82
N SER A 310 9.78 -8.18 -21.94
CA SER A 310 9.10 -8.84 -23.05
C SER A 310 7.62 -8.50 -23.07
N LEU A 311 6.91 -8.72 -21.96
CA LEU A 311 5.49 -8.44 -21.86
C LEU A 311 5.19 -6.96 -22.14
N PHE A 312 5.93 -6.05 -21.53
CA PHE A 312 5.77 -4.60 -21.76
C PHE A 312 5.89 -4.25 -23.25
N ASN A 313 6.93 -4.74 -23.93
CA ASN A 313 7.15 -4.45 -25.34
C ASN A 313 6.03 -5.00 -26.24
N HIS A 314 5.49 -6.17 -25.94
CA HIS A 314 4.36 -6.75 -26.70
C HIS A 314 3.07 -5.94 -26.46
N LEU A 315 2.76 -5.59 -25.21
CA LEU A 315 1.60 -4.77 -24.89
C LEU A 315 1.68 -3.38 -25.52
N LEU A 316 2.87 -2.77 -25.48
CA LEU A 316 3.12 -1.48 -26.11
C LEU A 316 2.90 -1.54 -27.62
N LYS A 317 3.37 -2.60 -28.27
CA LYS A 317 3.11 -2.85 -29.69
C LYS A 317 1.63 -3.01 -29.98
N ASP A 318 0.92 -3.84 -29.22
CA ASP A 318 -0.52 -4.03 -29.37
C ASP A 318 -1.30 -2.72 -29.25
N ILE A 319 -0.91 -1.83 -28.32
CA ILE A 319 -1.55 -0.52 -28.17
C ILE A 319 -1.26 0.36 -29.38
N LYS A 320 0.00 0.46 -29.84
CA LYS A 320 0.40 1.31 -30.96
C LYS A 320 -0.18 0.85 -32.28
N ASP A 321 -0.33 -0.45 -32.48
CA ASP A 321 -0.92 -1.06 -33.67
C ASP A 321 -2.46 -1.10 -33.63
N ASN A 322 -3.08 -0.61 -32.55
CA ASN A 322 -4.53 -0.72 -32.30
C ASN A 322 -5.05 -2.16 -32.42
N ASN A 323 -4.32 -3.14 -31.89
CA ASN A 323 -4.70 -4.54 -31.90
C ASN A 323 -5.88 -4.80 -30.96
N THR A 324 -7.11 -4.59 -31.46
CA THR A 324 -8.34 -4.76 -30.68
C THR A 324 -8.62 -6.21 -30.25
N ASP A 325 -7.89 -7.17 -30.82
CA ASP A 325 -7.98 -8.58 -30.45
C ASP A 325 -7.11 -8.96 -29.24
N SER A 326 -6.16 -8.11 -28.88
CA SER A 326 -5.31 -8.29 -27.69
C SER A 326 -6.11 -8.21 -26.38
N ASN A 327 -5.60 -8.85 -25.33
CA ASN A 327 -6.23 -8.82 -24.03
C ASN A 327 -6.23 -7.41 -23.40
N ILE A 328 -5.16 -6.64 -23.60
CA ILE A 328 -5.11 -5.27 -23.05
C ILE A 328 -6.25 -4.41 -23.61
N TYR A 329 -6.63 -4.59 -24.87
CA TYR A 329 -7.80 -3.91 -25.43
C TYR A 329 -9.10 -4.47 -24.85
N LYS A 330 -9.31 -5.80 -24.91
CA LYS A 330 -10.58 -6.45 -24.57
C LYS A 330 -10.99 -6.26 -23.12
N ILE A 331 -10.04 -6.35 -22.19
CA ILE A 331 -10.34 -6.39 -20.76
C ILE A 331 -9.94 -5.11 -20.01
N PHE A 332 -9.13 -4.24 -20.60
CA PHE A 332 -8.65 -3.03 -19.94
C PHE A 332 -9.05 -1.76 -20.70
N ILE A 333 -8.52 -1.52 -21.91
CA ILE A 333 -8.73 -0.26 -22.63
C ILE A 333 -10.18 -0.07 -23.07
N LYS A 334 -10.86 -1.12 -23.52
CA LYS A 334 -12.23 -1.07 -24.06
C LYS A 334 -13.22 -0.39 -23.09
N ASN A 335 -13.05 -0.62 -21.81
CA ASN A 335 -13.93 -0.13 -20.76
C ASN A 335 -13.47 1.20 -20.16
N LYS A 336 -12.41 1.83 -20.67
CA LYS A 336 -11.91 3.11 -20.16
C LYS A 336 -12.54 4.29 -20.91
N ASN A 337 -12.79 5.37 -20.17
CA ASN A 337 -13.29 6.63 -20.72
C ASN A 337 -12.24 7.33 -21.62
N GLU A 338 -12.65 8.36 -22.35
CA GLU A 338 -11.78 9.10 -23.27
C GLU A 338 -10.61 9.77 -22.56
N LYS A 339 -10.84 10.33 -21.37
CA LYS A 339 -9.78 10.97 -20.56
C LYS A 339 -8.67 10.01 -20.24
N TYR A 340 -8.99 8.79 -19.79
CA TYR A 340 -7.98 7.77 -19.50
C TYR A 340 -7.23 7.34 -20.77
N ARG A 341 -7.93 7.18 -21.91
CA ARG A 341 -7.31 6.77 -23.19
C ARG A 341 -6.37 7.80 -23.79
N GLN A 342 -6.36 9.05 -23.30
CA GLN A 342 -5.40 10.09 -23.67
C GLN A 342 -4.03 9.93 -23.01
N ASN A 343 -3.87 8.99 -22.04
CA ASN A 343 -2.54 8.65 -21.54
C ASN A 343 -1.67 8.09 -22.64
N THR A 344 -0.35 8.19 -22.46
CA THR A 344 0.63 7.59 -23.39
C THR A 344 0.41 6.08 -23.48
N PRO A 345 0.68 5.46 -24.63
CA PRO A 345 0.67 4.00 -24.76
C PRO A 345 1.53 3.30 -23.69
N GLU A 346 2.67 3.92 -23.38
CA GLU A 346 3.63 3.46 -22.37
C GLU A 346 2.99 3.45 -20.96
N ARG A 347 2.31 4.54 -20.58
CA ARG A 347 1.61 4.63 -19.28
C ARG A 347 0.48 3.61 -19.19
N ILE A 348 -0.29 3.42 -20.25
CA ILE A 348 -1.38 2.42 -20.30
C ILE A 348 -0.83 1.00 -20.11
N ALA A 349 0.30 0.67 -20.74
CA ALA A 349 0.94 -0.63 -20.59
C ALA A 349 1.46 -0.84 -19.15
N ILE A 350 2.07 0.18 -18.54
CA ILE A 350 2.52 0.16 -17.14
C ILE A 350 1.34 -0.07 -16.20
N ASP A 351 0.25 0.69 -16.35
CA ASP A 351 -0.95 0.56 -15.52
C ASP A 351 -1.56 -0.83 -15.62
N TYR A 352 -1.60 -1.40 -16.84
CA TYR A 352 -2.14 -2.75 -17.06
C TYR A 352 -1.29 -3.81 -16.37
N ILE A 353 0.04 -3.74 -16.51
CA ILE A 353 0.96 -4.65 -15.82
C ILE A 353 0.85 -4.51 -14.30
N ALA A 354 0.85 -3.28 -13.79
CA ALA A 354 0.73 -3.01 -12.36
C ALA A 354 -0.54 -3.59 -11.75
N GLY A 355 -1.64 -3.59 -12.50
CA GLY A 355 -2.91 -4.14 -12.09
C GLY A 355 -3.00 -5.67 -12.11
N MET A 356 -2.03 -6.39 -12.67
CA MET A 356 -2.07 -7.85 -12.75
C MET A 356 -1.85 -8.53 -11.40
N THR A 357 -2.41 -9.72 -11.22
CA THR A 357 -1.97 -10.69 -10.23
C THR A 357 -0.79 -11.48 -10.77
N ASP A 358 -0.04 -12.16 -9.90
CA ASP A 358 1.13 -12.94 -10.32
C ASP A 358 0.75 -14.01 -11.37
N ASP A 359 -0.31 -14.76 -11.12
CA ASP A 359 -0.82 -15.79 -12.04
C ASP A 359 -1.29 -15.21 -13.37
N PHE A 360 -1.96 -14.05 -13.34
CA PHE A 360 -2.43 -13.41 -14.55
C PHE A 360 -1.28 -12.88 -15.39
N PHE A 361 -0.24 -12.32 -14.76
CA PHE A 361 0.99 -11.89 -15.42
C PHE A 361 1.66 -13.05 -16.16
N LEU A 362 1.83 -14.19 -15.50
CA LEU A 362 2.43 -15.39 -16.10
C LEU A 362 1.60 -15.92 -17.29
N LYS A 363 0.27 -15.89 -17.17
CA LYS A 363 -0.63 -16.30 -18.28
C LYS A 363 -0.53 -15.34 -19.47
N GLU A 364 -0.45 -14.05 -19.22
CA GLU A 364 -0.28 -13.04 -20.28
C GLU A 364 1.09 -13.19 -20.97
N TYR A 365 2.15 -13.31 -20.19
CA TYR A 365 3.51 -13.49 -20.71
C TYR A 365 3.59 -14.71 -21.66
N LYS A 366 3.10 -15.87 -21.22
CA LYS A 366 3.12 -17.12 -22.03
C LYS A 366 2.41 -17.02 -23.38
N LYS A 367 1.50 -16.09 -23.59
CA LYS A 367 0.84 -15.90 -24.90
C LYS A 367 1.78 -15.28 -25.93
N TYR A 368 2.79 -14.58 -25.50
CA TYR A 368 3.75 -13.89 -26.37
C TYR A 368 5.07 -14.63 -26.53
N GLU A 369 5.27 -15.74 -25.80
CA GLU A 369 6.44 -16.64 -25.99
C GLU A 369 6.32 -17.54 -27.23
N ASN A 370 5.12 -17.68 -27.77
CA ASN A 370 4.82 -18.50 -28.97
C ASN A 370 4.66 -17.59 -30.21
#